data_0e1af85c3aec65693b2d45304351ff9d
#
_entry.id   0e1af85c3aec65693b2d45304351ff9d
#
_cell.length_a   1.000
_cell.length_b   1.000
_cell.length_c   1.000
_cell.angle_alpha   90.00
_cell.angle_beta   90.00
_cell.angle_gamma   90.00
#
_symmetry.space_group_name_H-M   'P 1'
#
loop_
_entity.id
_entity.type
_entity.pdbx_description
1 polymer ?
#
loop_
_entity_poly.entity_id
_entity_poly.type
_entity_poly.pdbx_seq_one_letter_code
_entity_poly.pdbx_strand_id
1 'polypeptide(L)'
;MSASASQMDYVLPNELVDGMIAAGGKKATVSVKNLLIRGFYSGAILGLAVILALTVGLTTKMPFIGSLLFPFGFASIVLFGMELVTGNFALLPMATWAGRSTWAATFRNWAWVWIGNWIGTAVVAVIMAISLTSGTMDGAADNVGAPIWDAVAQKIMALNKANVVTKYENLGGMGFFLAFLRGVVANWLVCLGVTMALVSKSVPGKLLACWLPITAFQSMGMEHIVVNQFLHTAGPILGSGVNFGQVIVWNWLPVTMGNIVGGMVFIGMLFYSTHRTKVANVLPTEHDDKLERELAAELGAR
;
A
#
# COMPACT_ATOMS: atom_id res chain seq x y z
N MET A 1 -34.40 24.69 17.47
CA MET A 1 -33.43 24.04 16.52
C MET A 1 -32.05 24.25 17.11
N SER A 2 -31.50 23.26 17.80
CA SER A 2 -30.13 23.33 18.30
C SER A 2 -29.19 23.19 17.09
N ALA A 3 -28.37 24.20 16.83
CA ALA A 3 -27.29 24.09 15.88
C ALA A 3 -26.38 22.94 16.31
N SER A 4 -26.36 21.83 15.55
CA SER A 4 -25.40 20.78 15.75
C SER A 4 -24.01 21.41 15.62
N ALA A 5 -23.21 21.33 16.66
CA ALA A 5 -21.82 21.73 16.58
C ALA A 5 -21.22 21.03 15.35
N SER A 6 -20.70 21.79 14.40
CA SER A 6 -20.08 21.23 13.20
C SER A 6 -18.93 20.35 13.64
N GLN A 7 -19.11 19.05 13.52
CA GLN A 7 -18.07 18.09 13.87
C GLN A 7 -16.88 18.36 12.97
N MET A 8 -15.73 18.75 13.55
CA MET A 8 -14.51 19.03 12.77
C MET A 8 -14.15 17.81 11.91
N ASP A 9 -13.88 18.03 10.63
CA ASP A 9 -13.38 16.99 9.71
C ASP A 9 -11.90 16.67 9.91
N TYR A 10 -11.31 17.12 10.98
CA TYR A 10 -9.89 16.96 11.31
C TYR A 10 -9.71 16.12 12.57
N VAL A 11 -8.82 15.12 12.50
CA VAL A 11 -8.41 14.27 13.62
C VAL A 11 -7.12 14.84 14.21
N LEU A 12 -7.10 15.10 15.51
CA LEU A 12 -5.94 15.63 16.21
C LEU A 12 -4.76 14.63 16.19
N PRO A 13 -3.49 15.08 16.24
CA PRO A 13 -2.33 14.19 16.10
C PRO A 13 -2.24 13.04 17.11
N ASN A 14 -2.66 13.25 18.36
CA ASN A 14 -2.74 12.20 19.36
C ASN A 14 -3.84 11.18 19.05
N GLU A 15 -5.03 11.64 18.69
CA GLU A 15 -6.14 10.77 18.28
C GLU A 15 -5.81 10.00 16.99
N LEU A 16 -5.03 10.60 16.08
CA LEU A 16 -4.55 9.95 14.86
C LEU A 16 -3.69 8.73 15.20
N VAL A 17 -2.73 8.86 16.14
CA VAL A 17 -1.88 7.74 16.55
C VAL A 17 -2.69 6.63 17.21
N ASP A 18 -3.65 6.98 18.06
CA ASP A 18 -4.56 6.00 18.66
C ASP A 18 -5.41 5.30 17.60
N GLY A 19 -5.89 6.04 16.58
CA GLY A 19 -6.58 5.50 15.41
C GLY A 19 -5.71 4.54 14.58
N MET A 20 -4.43 4.87 14.38
CA MET A 20 -3.47 4.01 13.68
C MET A 20 -3.22 2.71 14.46
N ILE A 21 -3.04 2.79 15.78
CA ILE A 21 -2.88 1.63 16.66
C ILE A 21 -4.12 0.73 16.62
N ALA A 22 -5.31 1.33 16.72
CA ALA A 22 -6.58 0.60 16.65
C ALA A 22 -6.77 -0.09 15.28
N ALA A 23 -6.42 0.59 14.18
CA ALA A 23 -6.46 0.02 12.85
C ALA A 23 -5.51 -1.17 12.71
N GLY A 24 -4.27 -1.06 13.20
CA GLY A 24 -3.30 -2.16 13.22
C GLY A 24 -3.79 -3.35 14.03
N GLY A 25 -4.37 -3.12 15.21
CA GLY A 25 -4.96 -4.17 16.05
C GLY A 25 -6.08 -4.93 15.34
N LYS A 26 -7.00 -4.22 14.67
CA LYS A 26 -8.06 -4.85 13.86
C LYS A 26 -7.48 -5.70 12.71
N LYS A 27 -6.46 -5.20 12.02
CA LYS A 27 -5.80 -5.92 10.92
C LYS A 27 -5.11 -7.21 11.38
N ALA A 28 -4.57 -7.23 12.60
CA ALA A 28 -3.91 -8.39 13.18
C ALA A 28 -4.88 -9.57 13.42
N THR A 29 -6.17 -9.32 13.61
CA THR A 29 -7.20 -10.34 13.89
C THR A 29 -7.93 -10.83 12.64
N VAL A 30 -7.68 -10.24 11.46
CA VAL A 30 -8.34 -10.63 10.21
C VAL A 30 -7.98 -12.08 9.84
N SER A 31 -8.98 -12.86 9.43
CA SER A 31 -8.79 -14.25 8.99
C SER A 31 -7.97 -14.34 7.71
N VAL A 32 -7.21 -15.42 7.53
CA VAL A 32 -6.38 -15.66 6.32
C VAL A 32 -7.18 -15.52 5.03
N LYS A 33 -8.40 -16.11 5.00
CA LYS A 33 -9.30 -15.98 3.86
C LYS A 33 -9.57 -14.52 3.50
N ASN A 34 -9.88 -13.69 4.49
CA ASN A 34 -10.16 -12.27 4.27
C ASN A 34 -8.90 -11.47 3.93
N LEU A 35 -7.74 -11.83 4.50
CA LEU A 35 -6.46 -11.23 4.12
C LEU A 35 -6.14 -11.47 2.64
N LEU A 36 -6.35 -12.70 2.15
CA LEU A 36 -6.14 -13.05 0.75
C LEU A 36 -7.13 -12.34 -0.18
N ILE A 37 -8.44 -12.35 0.13
CA ILE A 37 -9.46 -11.72 -0.72
C ILE A 37 -9.25 -10.20 -0.79
N ARG A 38 -9.05 -9.54 0.37
CA ARG A 38 -8.83 -8.10 0.41
C ARG A 38 -7.48 -7.70 -0.19
N GLY A 39 -6.45 -8.55 0.00
CA GLY A 39 -5.15 -8.40 -0.64
C GLY A 39 -5.24 -8.55 -2.15
N PHE A 40 -5.96 -9.56 -2.64
CA PHE A 40 -6.23 -9.75 -4.07
C PHE A 40 -6.84 -8.49 -4.71
N TYR A 41 -7.90 -7.93 -4.11
CA TYR A 41 -8.50 -6.69 -4.59
C TYR A 41 -7.46 -5.56 -4.70
N SER A 42 -6.66 -5.37 -3.64
CA SER A 42 -5.67 -4.29 -3.60
C SER A 42 -4.59 -4.46 -4.67
N GLY A 43 -4.12 -5.69 -4.88
CA GLY A 43 -3.17 -5.99 -5.94
C GLY A 43 -3.76 -5.75 -7.33
N ALA A 44 -4.98 -6.25 -7.57
CA ALA A 44 -5.66 -6.10 -8.85
C ALA A 44 -5.88 -4.62 -9.21
N ILE A 45 -6.42 -3.83 -8.28
CA ILE A 45 -6.70 -2.42 -8.56
C ILE A 45 -5.44 -1.59 -8.76
N LEU A 46 -4.32 -1.92 -8.06
CA LEU A 46 -3.04 -1.27 -8.30
C LEU A 46 -2.44 -1.67 -9.64
N GLY A 47 -2.60 -2.92 -10.08
CA GLY A 47 -2.22 -3.34 -11.43
C GLY A 47 -2.94 -2.52 -12.49
N LEU A 48 -4.26 -2.33 -12.35
CA LEU A 48 -5.04 -1.47 -13.24
C LEU A 48 -4.59 0.00 -13.18
N ALA A 49 -4.23 0.49 -11.98
CA ALA A 49 -3.71 1.85 -11.82
C ALA A 49 -2.36 2.05 -12.54
N VAL A 50 -1.50 1.03 -12.56
CA VAL A 50 -0.25 1.07 -13.34
C VAL A 50 -0.55 1.14 -14.84
N ILE A 51 -1.47 0.32 -15.34
CA ILE A 51 -1.87 0.34 -16.77
C ILE A 51 -2.42 1.73 -17.13
N LEU A 52 -3.32 2.28 -16.32
CA LEU A 52 -3.85 3.63 -16.54
C LEU A 52 -2.71 4.66 -16.62
N ALA A 53 -1.80 4.64 -15.65
CA ALA A 53 -0.70 5.58 -15.59
C ALA A 53 0.23 5.48 -16.81
N LEU A 54 0.56 4.26 -17.25
CA LEU A 54 1.38 4.04 -18.43
C LEU A 54 0.65 4.48 -19.70
N THR A 55 -0.61 4.10 -19.87
CA THR A 55 -1.42 4.47 -21.04
C THR A 55 -1.53 5.99 -21.19
N VAL A 56 -1.92 6.68 -20.12
CA VAL A 56 -2.05 8.14 -20.13
C VAL A 56 -0.70 8.83 -20.32
N GLY A 57 0.34 8.36 -19.63
CA GLY A 57 1.70 8.92 -19.77
C GLY A 57 2.25 8.80 -21.20
N LEU A 58 1.99 7.69 -21.88
CA LEU A 58 2.39 7.45 -23.27
C LEU A 58 1.54 8.26 -24.26
N THR A 59 0.20 8.24 -24.10
CA THR A 59 -0.72 8.96 -24.97
C THR A 59 -0.50 10.47 -24.94
N THR A 60 -0.33 11.03 -23.74
CA THR A 60 -0.11 12.48 -23.55
C THR A 60 1.35 12.88 -23.78
N LYS A 61 2.29 11.93 -23.85
CA LYS A 61 3.74 12.15 -23.82
C LYS A 61 4.20 12.88 -22.54
N MET A 62 3.38 12.87 -21.49
CA MET A 62 3.62 13.50 -20.22
C MET A 62 3.49 12.47 -19.08
N PRO A 63 4.58 11.77 -18.68
CA PRO A 63 4.53 10.74 -17.65
C PRO A 63 3.95 11.22 -16.32
N PHE A 64 4.11 12.51 -16.00
CA PHE A 64 3.55 13.11 -14.80
C PHE A 64 2.02 13.03 -14.75
N ILE A 65 1.32 13.19 -15.89
CA ILE A 65 -0.14 13.08 -15.92
C ILE A 65 -0.58 11.65 -15.56
N GLY A 66 0.15 10.65 -16.05
CA GLY A 66 -0.08 9.26 -15.63
C GLY A 66 0.12 9.06 -14.13
N SER A 67 1.19 9.63 -13.58
CA SER A 67 1.46 9.58 -12.13
C SER A 67 0.38 10.30 -11.31
N LEU A 68 -0.20 11.36 -11.84
CA LEU A 68 -1.29 12.11 -11.19
C LEU A 68 -2.58 11.29 -11.11
N LEU A 69 -2.83 10.39 -12.04
CA LEU A 69 -4.02 9.53 -12.06
C LEU A 69 -3.83 8.21 -11.29
N PHE A 70 -2.60 7.77 -11.09
CA PHE A 70 -2.29 6.52 -10.36
C PHE A 70 -2.96 6.42 -8.97
N PRO A 71 -3.09 7.50 -8.17
CA PRO A 71 -3.68 7.43 -6.83
C PRO A 71 -5.12 6.94 -6.77
N PHE A 72 -5.88 6.88 -7.88
CA PHE A 72 -7.24 6.35 -7.83
C PHE A 72 -7.29 4.92 -7.27
N GLY A 73 -6.30 4.09 -7.63
CA GLY A 73 -6.20 2.72 -7.12
C GLY A 73 -5.95 2.69 -5.61
N PHE A 74 -5.00 3.49 -5.14
CA PHE A 74 -4.71 3.60 -3.72
C PHE A 74 -5.91 4.16 -2.92
N ALA A 75 -6.55 5.19 -3.44
CA ALA A 75 -7.72 5.80 -2.79
C ALA A 75 -8.87 4.80 -2.63
N SER A 76 -9.15 3.97 -3.65
CA SER A 76 -10.17 2.93 -3.54
C SER A 76 -9.84 1.89 -2.46
N ILE A 77 -8.55 1.48 -2.34
CA ILE A 77 -8.09 0.56 -1.31
C ILE A 77 -8.36 1.12 0.09
N VAL A 78 -8.04 2.40 0.30
CA VAL A 78 -8.25 3.08 1.59
C VAL A 78 -9.73 3.22 1.91
N LEU A 79 -10.54 3.68 0.95
CA LEU A 79 -11.96 3.91 1.16
C LEU A 79 -12.75 2.63 1.43
N PHE A 80 -12.41 1.52 0.78
CA PHE A 80 -13.08 0.25 0.96
C PHE A 80 -12.48 -0.63 2.08
N GLY A 81 -11.45 -0.13 2.76
CA GLY A 81 -10.81 -0.87 3.86
C GLY A 81 -10.17 -2.19 3.41
N MET A 82 -9.59 -2.20 2.20
CA MET A 82 -8.89 -3.35 1.65
C MET A 82 -7.48 -3.49 2.24
N GLU A 83 -6.82 -4.63 1.98
CA GLU A 83 -5.54 -4.95 2.58
C GLU A 83 -4.39 -4.69 1.59
N LEU A 84 -3.58 -3.69 1.89
CA LEU A 84 -2.34 -3.39 1.18
C LEU A 84 -1.16 -3.56 2.12
N VAL A 85 -0.23 -4.47 1.78
CA VAL A 85 0.86 -4.87 2.66
C VAL A 85 1.75 -3.68 3.06
N THR A 86 1.96 -2.74 2.16
CA THR A 86 2.80 -1.57 2.40
C THR A 86 2.22 -0.63 3.46
N GLY A 87 0.92 -0.39 3.48
CA GLY A 87 0.26 0.31 4.58
C GLY A 87 0.31 -0.45 5.91
N ASN A 88 0.25 -1.78 5.84
CA ASN A 88 0.34 -2.65 7.00
C ASN A 88 1.75 -2.64 7.63
N PHE A 89 2.80 -2.29 6.90
CA PHE A 89 4.16 -2.14 7.44
C PHE A 89 4.29 -0.99 8.44
N ALA A 90 3.39 -0.02 8.45
CA ALA A 90 3.34 1.01 9.50
C ALA A 90 2.37 0.65 10.63
N LEU A 91 1.13 0.24 10.29
CA LEU A 91 0.04 0.13 11.27
C LEU A 91 0.19 -1.05 12.24
N LEU A 92 0.62 -2.22 11.74
CA LEU A 92 0.76 -3.40 12.58
C LEU A 92 1.89 -3.31 13.61
N PRO A 93 3.10 -2.81 13.28
CA PRO A 93 4.11 -2.55 14.30
C PRO A 93 3.65 -1.61 15.41
N MET A 94 2.93 -0.54 15.07
CA MET A 94 2.37 0.39 16.07
C MET A 94 1.42 -0.33 17.03
N ALA A 95 0.53 -1.19 16.52
CA ALA A 95 -0.36 -2.00 17.34
C ALA A 95 0.42 -3.00 18.22
N THR A 96 1.50 -3.59 17.69
CA THR A 96 2.35 -4.52 18.43
C THR A 96 3.11 -3.83 19.55
N TRP A 97 3.71 -2.66 19.30
CA TRP A 97 4.38 -1.86 20.33
C TRP A 97 3.41 -1.35 21.40
N ALA A 98 2.14 -1.13 21.04
CA ALA A 98 1.11 -0.73 21.98
C ALA A 98 0.48 -1.92 22.76
N GLY A 99 0.95 -3.15 22.55
CA GLY A 99 0.39 -4.35 23.19
C GLY A 99 -0.99 -4.76 22.65
N ARG A 100 -1.41 -4.21 21.50
CA ARG A 100 -2.71 -4.54 20.83
C ARG A 100 -2.58 -5.65 19.79
N SER A 101 -1.37 -6.15 19.57
CA SER A 101 -1.06 -7.24 18.66
C SER A 101 0.22 -7.95 19.09
N THR A 102 0.61 -9.00 18.38
CA THR A 102 1.87 -9.73 18.54
C THR A 102 2.69 -9.69 17.26
N TRP A 103 4.00 -9.87 17.34
CA TRP A 103 4.85 -10.00 16.16
C TRP A 103 4.45 -11.20 15.29
N ALA A 104 4.02 -12.30 15.88
CA ALA A 104 3.51 -13.45 15.15
C ALA A 104 2.29 -13.08 14.29
N ALA A 105 1.33 -12.34 14.84
CA ALA A 105 0.16 -11.86 14.11
C ALA A 105 0.54 -10.83 13.04
N THR A 106 1.52 -9.97 13.32
CA THR A 106 2.07 -8.98 12.37
C THR A 106 2.69 -9.68 11.16
N PHE A 107 3.62 -10.63 11.36
CA PHE A 107 4.25 -11.37 10.26
C PHE A 107 3.25 -12.24 9.49
N ARG A 108 2.29 -12.87 10.19
CA ARG A 108 1.20 -13.62 9.55
C ARG A 108 0.39 -12.71 8.61
N ASN A 109 0.00 -11.51 9.07
CA ASN A 109 -0.73 -10.54 8.24
C ASN A 109 0.12 -10.12 7.02
N TRP A 110 1.37 -9.72 7.23
CA TRP A 110 2.26 -9.30 6.15
C TRP A 110 2.41 -10.37 5.09
N ALA A 111 2.67 -11.62 5.48
CA ALA A 111 2.84 -12.72 4.55
C ALA A 111 1.58 -12.96 3.70
N TRP A 112 0.41 -13.09 4.34
CA TRP A 112 -0.82 -13.39 3.60
C TRP A 112 -1.32 -12.22 2.76
N VAL A 113 -1.15 -10.99 3.21
CA VAL A 113 -1.50 -9.80 2.42
C VAL A 113 -0.52 -9.64 1.24
N TRP A 114 0.79 -9.84 1.46
CA TRP A 114 1.79 -9.83 0.39
C TRP A 114 1.45 -10.82 -0.72
N ILE A 115 1.10 -12.06 -0.34
CA ILE A 115 0.66 -13.12 -1.28
C ILE A 115 -0.65 -12.71 -1.97
N GLY A 116 -1.62 -12.22 -1.23
CA GLY A 116 -2.89 -11.75 -1.81
C GLY A 116 -2.70 -10.61 -2.81
N ASN A 117 -1.85 -9.63 -2.48
CA ASN A 117 -1.50 -8.54 -3.39
C ASN A 117 -0.84 -9.09 -4.67
N TRP A 118 0.11 -10.03 -4.53
CA TRP A 118 0.75 -10.64 -5.70
C TRP A 118 -0.24 -11.41 -6.57
N ILE A 119 -1.11 -12.24 -5.99
CA ILE A 119 -2.13 -12.98 -6.78
C ILE A 119 -3.01 -11.99 -7.56
N GLY A 120 -3.45 -10.90 -6.92
CA GLY A 120 -4.25 -9.85 -7.57
C GLY A 120 -3.51 -9.18 -8.74
N THR A 121 -2.26 -8.79 -8.52
CA THR A 121 -1.42 -8.21 -9.59
C THR A 121 -1.14 -9.20 -10.70
N ALA A 122 -0.90 -10.49 -10.38
CA ALA A 122 -0.61 -11.53 -11.36
C ALA A 122 -1.83 -11.81 -12.26
N VAL A 123 -3.03 -11.86 -11.71
CA VAL A 123 -4.26 -12.02 -12.51
C VAL A 123 -4.42 -10.85 -13.48
N VAL A 124 -4.23 -9.62 -13.02
CA VAL A 124 -4.30 -8.45 -13.92
C VAL A 124 -3.17 -8.48 -14.93
N ALA A 125 -1.95 -8.91 -14.56
CA ALA A 125 -0.83 -9.05 -15.49
C ALA A 125 -1.14 -10.04 -16.61
N VAL A 126 -1.75 -11.19 -16.29
CA VAL A 126 -2.16 -12.17 -17.31
C VAL A 126 -3.26 -11.61 -18.22
N ILE A 127 -4.33 -11.04 -17.62
CA ILE A 127 -5.44 -10.44 -18.40
C ILE A 127 -4.90 -9.36 -19.34
N MET A 128 -4.04 -8.48 -18.83
CA MET A 128 -3.50 -7.38 -19.64
C MET A 128 -2.49 -7.87 -20.68
N ALA A 129 -1.66 -8.87 -20.36
CA ALA A 129 -0.75 -9.45 -21.34
C ALA A 129 -1.54 -10.01 -22.54
N ILE A 130 -2.59 -10.79 -22.29
CA ILE A 130 -3.47 -11.32 -23.35
C ILE A 130 -4.14 -10.18 -24.12
N SER A 131 -4.65 -9.16 -23.42
CA SER A 131 -5.36 -8.03 -24.04
C SER A 131 -4.43 -7.12 -24.86
N LEU A 132 -3.18 -6.94 -24.41
CA LEU A 132 -2.19 -6.09 -25.07
C LEU A 132 -1.57 -6.77 -26.31
N THR A 133 -1.51 -8.10 -26.33
CA THR A 133 -0.87 -8.88 -27.42
C THR A 133 -1.87 -9.54 -28.35
N SER A 134 -3.16 -9.23 -28.24
CA SER A 134 -4.23 -9.85 -29.03
C SER A 134 -4.25 -11.39 -28.93
N GLY A 135 -3.75 -11.93 -27.82
CA GLY A 135 -3.74 -13.36 -27.51
C GLY A 135 -2.53 -14.14 -28.00
N THR A 136 -1.56 -13.52 -28.66
CA THR A 136 -0.38 -14.24 -29.21
C THR A 136 0.67 -14.57 -28.15
N MET A 137 0.71 -13.87 -27.03
CA MET A 137 1.61 -14.09 -25.85
C MET A 137 3.13 -14.04 -26.16
N ASP A 138 3.54 -13.93 -27.39
CA ASP A 138 4.93 -13.97 -27.87
C ASP A 138 5.52 -12.58 -28.16
N GLY A 139 4.84 -11.53 -27.73
CA GLY A 139 5.34 -10.15 -27.90
C GLY A 139 5.35 -9.66 -29.36
N ALA A 140 4.95 -10.51 -30.30
CA ALA A 140 4.67 -10.15 -31.66
C ALA A 140 3.26 -9.58 -31.73
N ALA A 141 3.11 -8.30 -31.46
CA ALA A 141 1.90 -7.59 -31.76
C ALA A 141 1.73 -7.53 -33.28
N ASP A 142 1.08 -8.53 -33.82
CA ASP A 142 0.53 -8.41 -35.16
C ASP A 142 -0.60 -7.39 -35.10
N ASN A 143 -0.27 -6.12 -35.19
CA ASN A 143 -1.05 -4.90 -35.53
C ASN A 143 -2.59 -4.93 -35.44
N VAL A 144 -3.20 -5.85 -34.71
CA VAL A 144 -4.65 -5.95 -34.51
C VAL A 144 -5.10 -5.11 -33.31
N GLY A 145 -4.17 -4.73 -32.43
CA GLY A 145 -4.40 -3.81 -31.31
C GLY A 145 -4.19 -2.35 -31.68
N ALA A 146 -4.80 -1.42 -30.98
CA ALA A 146 -4.46 -0.02 -31.13
C ALA A 146 -2.95 0.18 -30.85
N PRO A 147 -2.23 1.01 -31.62
CA PRO A 147 -0.78 1.24 -31.44
C PRO A 147 -0.35 1.58 -30.01
N ILE A 148 -1.29 2.10 -29.21
CA ILE A 148 -1.07 2.39 -27.80
C ILE A 148 -0.86 1.13 -26.94
N TRP A 149 -1.51 0.02 -27.25
CA TRP A 149 -1.39 -1.22 -26.50
C TRP A 149 0.01 -1.84 -26.65
N ASP A 150 0.56 -1.80 -27.88
CA ASP A 150 1.94 -2.22 -28.14
C ASP A 150 2.94 -1.36 -27.36
N ALA A 151 2.74 -0.05 -27.37
CA ALA A 151 3.60 0.88 -26.64
C ALA A 151 3.54 0.64 -25.12
N VAL A 152 2.38 0.28 -24.58
CA VAL A 152 2.22 -0.09 -23.15
C VAL A 152 2.94 -1.40 -22.86
N ALA A 153 2.78 -2.43 -23.68
CA ALA A 153 3.45 -3.72 -23.52
C ALA A 153 4.99 -3.56 -23.56
N GLN A 154 5.52 -2.85 -24.56
CA GLN A 154 6.95 -2.55 -24.67
C GLN A 154 7.45 -1.75 -23.47
N LYS A 155 6.66 -0.80 -22.97
CA LYS A 155 7.03 -0.01 -21.78
C LYS A 155 7.11 -0.89 -20.55
N ILE A 156 6.20 -1.84 -20.35
CA ILE A 156 6.23 -2.80 -19.23
C ILE A 156 7.49 -3.65 -19.32
N MET A 157 7.81 -4.22 -20.48
CA MET A 157 9.03 -5.02 -20.68
C MET A 157 10.30 -4.20 -20.40
N ALA A 158 10.35 -2.96 -20.91
CA ALA A 158 11.48 -2.07 -20.69
C ALA A 158 11.65 -1.70 -19.20
N LEU A 159 10.56 -1.42 -18.48
CA LEU A 159 10.60 -1.14 -17.04
C LEU A 159 11.01 -2.38 -16.24
N ASN A 160 10.52 -3.56 -16.60
CA ASN A 160 10.92 -4.80 -15.96
C ASN A 160 12.44 -5.02 -16.12
N LYS A 161 12.97 -4.96 -17.33
CA LYS A 161 14.41 -5.12 -17.60
C LYS A 161 15.24 -4.02 -16.92
N ALA A 162 14.78 -2.77 -16.96
CA ALA A 162 15.48 -1.65 -16.34
C ALA A 162 15.56 -1.78 -14.81
N ASN A 163 14.44 -2.14 -14.17
CA ASN A 163 14.33 -2.18 -12.69
C ASN A 163 14.74 -3.52 -12.08
N VAL A 164 15.15 -4.50 -12.85
CA VAL A 164 15.70 -5.76 -12.35
C VAL A 164 17.17 -5.87 -12.77
N VAL A 165 17.44 -5.86 -14.07
CA VAL A 165 18.79 -6.14 -14.61
C VAL A 165 19.64 -4.89 -14.64
N THR A 166 19.21 -3.84 -15.38
CA THR A 166 20.07 -2.70 -15.70
C THR A 166 20.45 -1.89 -14.48
N LYS A 167 19.47 -1.60 -13.59
CA LYS A 167 19.70 -0.73 -12.42
C LYS A 167 20.21 -1.49 -11.21
N TYR A 168 19.92 -2.82 -11.11
CA TYR A 168 20.18 -3.52 -9.87
C TYR A 168 21.14 -4.71 -10.05
N GLU A 169 20.82 -5.73 -10.86
CA GLU A 169 21.67 -6.88 -11.04
C GLU A 169 23.08 -6.50 -11.55
N ASN A 170 23.15 -5.64 -12.57
CA ASN A 170 24.43 -5.20 -13.16
C ASN A 170 25.33 -4.44 -12.17
N LEU A 171 24.76 -3.86 -11.12
CA LEU A 171 25.49 -3.15 -10.06
C LEU A 171 25.76 -4.04 -8.83
N GLY A 172 25.32 -5.30 -8.85
CA GLY A 172 25.53 -6.26 -7.76
C GLY A 172 25.04 -5.74 -6.41
N GLY A 173 25.86 -5.85 -5.35
CA GLY A 173 25.48 -5.43 -4.00
C GLY A 173 25.04 -3.96 -3.90
N MET A 174 25.65 -3.05 -4.68
CA MET A 174 25.24 -1.67 -4.74
C MET A 174 23.84 -1.55 -5.36
N GLY A 175 23.53 -2.32 -6.39
CA GLY A 175 22.18 -2.34 -6.99
C GLY A 175 21.12 -2.83 -6.02
N PHE A 176 21.42 -3.89 -5.25
CA PHE A 176 20.56 -4.37 -4.17
C PHE A 176 20.26 -3.26 -3.15
N PHE A 177 21.30 -2.55 -2.71
CA PHE A 177 21.17 -1.46 -1.75
C PHE A 177 20.39 -0.27 -2.32
N LEU A 178 20.58 0.07 -3.60
CA LEU A 178 19.80 1.12 -4.26
C LEU A 178 18.31 0.75 -4.37
N ALA A 179 17.98 -0.51 -4.70
CA ALA A 179 16.61 -0.99 -4.72
C ALA A 179 15.97 -0.89 -3.33
N PHE A 180 16.71 -1.27 -2.28
CA PHE A 180 16.29 -1.11 -0.89
C PHE A 180 16.01 0.35 -0.54
N LEU A 181 16.93 1.28 -0.82
CA LEU A 181 16.75 2.71 -0.50
C LEU A 181 15.55 3.32 -1.24
N ARG A 182 15.36 2.99 -2.51
CA ARG A 182 14.18 3.42 -3.27
C ARG A 182 12.89 2.84 -2.68
N GLY A 183 12.95 1.61 -2.17
CA GLY A 183 11.88 1.01 -1.40
C GLY A 183 11.56 1.78 -0.12
N VAL A 184 12.57 2.22 0.63
CA VAL A 184 12.39 3.04 1.85
C VAL A 184 11.61 4.31 1.52
N VAL A 185 12.07 5.08 0.52
CA VAL A 185 11.42 6.35 0.13
C VAL A 185 10.00 6.11 -0.38
N ALA A 186 9.77 5.07 -1.20
CA ALA A 186 8.45 4.76 -1.71
C ALA A 186 7.45 4.54 -0.59
N ASN A 187 7.78 3.68 0.37
CA ASN A 187 6.82 3.33 1.40
C ASN A 187 6.74 4.34 2.54
N TRP A 188 7.74 5.19 2.71
CA TRP A 188 7.58 6.39 3.53
C TRP A 188 6.43 7.26 2.99
N LEU A 189 6.42 7.55 1.68
CA LEU A 189 5.36 8.35 1.04
C LEU A 189 4.01 7.62 1.02
N VAL A 190 3.99 6.31 0.78
CA VAL A 190 2.74 5.53 0.79
C VAL A 190 2.13 5.50 2.19
N CYS A 191 2.92 5.25 3.22
CA CYS A 191 2.42 5.28 4.60
C CYS A 191 2.07 6.70 5.06
N LEU A 192 2.73 7.74 4.54
CA LEU A 192 2.29 9.12 4.72
C LEU A 192 0.89 9.32 4.14
N GLY A 193 0.63 8.80 2.93
CA GLY A 193 -0.70 8.83 2.31
C GLY A 193 -1.77 8.12 3.15
N VAL A 194 -1.45 6.95 3.73
CA VAL A 194 -2.34 6.25 4.68
C VAL A 194 -2.64 7.12 5.90
N THR A 195 -1.60 7.69 6.49
CA THR A 195 -1.70 8.53 7.69
C THR A 195 -2.53 9.78 7.42
N MET A 196 -2.26 10.48 6.31
CA MET A 196 -3.03 11.67 5.92
C MET A 196 -4.49 11.34 5.64
N ALA A 197 -4.81 10.19 5.04
CA ALA A 197 -6.19 9.76 4.85
C ALA A 197 -6.94 9.48 6.18
N LEU A 198 -6.23 9.10 7.24
CA LEU A 198 -6.80 8.89 8.57
C LEU A 198 -7.07 10.22 9.30
N VAL A 199 -6.42 11.32 8.91
CA VAL A 199 -6.65 12.65 9.47
C VAL A 199 -8.04 13.20 9.12
N SER A 200 -8.60 12.85 7.95
CA SER A 200 -9.93 13.32 7.53
C SER A 200 -11.03 12.30 7.86
N LYS A 201 -12.21 12.81 8.24
CA LYS A 201 -13.44 12.02 8.46
C LYS A 201 -14.36 12.02 7.23
N SER A 202 -14.14 12.92 6.26
CA SER A 202 -14.92 12.99 5.03
C SER A 202 -14.28 12.22 3.87
N VAL A 203 -15.10 11.74 2.92
CA VAL A 203 -14.60 11.04 1.73
C VAL A 203 -13.75 11.95 0.85
N PRO A 204 -14.19 13.18 0.50
CA PRO A 204 -13.36 14.09 -0.29
C PRO A 204 -12.03 14.44 0.38
N GLY A 205 -12.06 14.68 1.71
CA GLY A 205 -10.85 14.97 2.47
C GLY A 205 -9.84 13.80 2.46
N LYS A 206 -10.30 12.54 2.62
CA LYS A 206 -9.44 11.36 2.52
C LYS A 206 -8.80 11.25 1.14
N LEU A 207 -9.58 11.46 0.08
CA LEU A 207 -9.10 11.41 -1.30
C LEU A 207 -8.00 12.45 -1.53
N LEU A 208 -8.27 13.73 -1.22
CA LEU A 208 -7.30 14.80 -1.41
C LEU A 208 -6.04 14.60 -0.56
N ALA A 209 -6.20 14.18 0.70
CA ALA A 209 -5.09 14.00 1.62
C ALA A 209 -4.11 12.91 1.16
N CYS A 210 -4.60 11.78 0.65
CA CYS A 210 -3.72 10.71 0.20
C CYS A 210 -3.18 10.91 -1.23
N TRP A 211 -3.80 11.77 -2.04
CA TRP A 211 -3.50 11.88 -3.47
C TRP A 211 -2.06 12.34 -3.74
N LEU A 212 -1.63 13.41 -3.08
CA LEU A 212 -0.31 14.01 -3.31
C LEU A 212 0.86 13.09 -2.94
N PRO A 213 0.92 12.45 -1.75
CA PRO A 213 2.02 11.54 -1.43
C PRO A 213 2.14 10.37 -2.41
N ILE A 214 1.01 9.86 -2.89
CA ILE A 214 0.97 8.77 -3.85
C ILE A 214 1.41 9.23 -5.25
N THR A 215 0.98 10.40 -5.68
CA THR A 215 1.48 11.03 -6.91
C THR A 215 2.99 11.25 -6.84
N ALA A 216 3.49 11.72 -5.69
CA ALA A 216 4.90 12.01 -5.50
C ALA A 216 5.78 10.76 -5.67
N PHE A 217 5.48 9.65 -4.95
CA PHE A 217 6.32 8.45 -5.07
C PHE A 217 6.30 7.88 -6.50
N GLN A 218 5.14 7.90 -7.16
CA GLN A 218 5.00 7.43 -8.53
C GLN A 218 5.79 8.29 -9.52
N SER A 219 5.72 9.63 -9.37
CA SER A 219 6.45 10.58 -10.22
C SER A 219 7.95 10.49 -10.05
N MET A 220 8.42 10.21 -8.84
CA MET A 220 9.84 10.03 -8.51
C MET A 220 10.41 8.69 -8.98
N GLY A 221 9.57 7.76 -9.46
CA GLY A 221 10.00 6.43 -9.88
C GLY A 221 10.60 5.60 -8.74
N MET A 222 10.03 5.72 -7.54
CA MET A 222 10.44 4.93 -6.37
C MET A 222 9.85 3.52 -6.43
N GLU A 223 10.47 2.59 -5.70
CA GLU A 223 10.18 1.16 -5.79
C GLU A 223 9.13 0.73 -4.75
N HIS A 224 7.93 0.42 -5.22
CA HIS A 224 6.83 -0.06 -4.38
C HIS A 224 6.53 -1.53 -4.67
N ILE A 225 6.62 -2.39 -3.66
CA ILE A 225 6.58 -3.85 -3.89
C ILE A 225 5.32 -4.30 -4.65
N VAL A 226 4.13 -3.80 -4.37
CA VAL A 226 2.91 -4.25 -5.05
C VAL A 226 2.83 -3.74 -6.49
N VAL A 227 3.33 -2.53 -6.78
CA VAL A 227 3.50 -2.04 -8.16
C VAL A 227 4.50 -2.91 -8.90
N ASN A 228 5.60 -3.25 -8.25
CA ASN A 228 6.64 -4.11 -8.80
C ASN A 228 6.16 -5.55 -9.02
N GLN A 229 5.30 -6.08 -8.16
CA GLN A 229 4.65 -7.37 -8.37
C GLN A 229 3.88 -7.39 -9.70
N PHE A 230 3.16 -6.32 -10.04
CA PHE A 230 2.52 -6.21 -11.35
C PHE A 230 3.54 -6.15 -12.50
N LEU A 231 4.46 -5.16 -12.48
CA LEU A 231 5.42 -4.92 -13.56
C LEU A 231 6.34 -6.14 -13.82
N HIS A 232 6.79 -6.78 -12.74
CA HIS A 232 7.73 -7.88 -12.82
C HIS A 232 7.07 -9.26 -12.91
N THR A 233 5.74 -9.32 -12.90
CA THR A 233 4.98 -10.49 -13.37
C THR A 233 4.60 -10.32 -14.84
N ALA A 234 4.14 -9.14 -15.25
CA ALA A 234 3.76 -8.87 -16.61
C ALA A 234 4.95 -8.87 -17.59
N GLY A 235 6.09 -8.32 -17.19
CA GLY A 235 7.28 -8.24 -18.03
C GLY A 235 7.77 -9.59 -18.56
N PRO A 236 8.03 -10.60 -17.71
CA PRO A 236 8.37 -11.96 -18.17
C PRO A 236 7.31 -12.60 -19.06
N ILE A 237 6.02 -12.44 -18.74
CA ILE A 237 4.91 -12.96 -19.54
C ILE A 237 4.92 -12.34 -20.94
N LEU A 238 5.24 -11.05 -21.04
CA LEU A 238 5.34 -10.32 -22.33
C LEU A 238 6.67 -10.56 -23.06
N GLY A 239 7.60 -11.35 -22.52
CA GLY A 239 8.86 -11.68 -23.19
C GLY A 239 10.01 -10.69 -22.92
N SER A 240 10.07 -10.05 -21.77
CA SER A 240 11.17 -9.12 -21.39
C SER A 240 12.56 -9.78 -21.32
N GLY A 241 12.64 -11.12 -21.28
CA GLY A 241 13.87 -11.89 -21.10
C GLY A 241 14.41 -11.93 -19.66
N VAL A 242 13.67 -11.38 -18.69
CA VAL A 242 14.01 -11.42 -17.26
C VAL A 242 13.34 -12.64 -16.63
N ASN A 243 14.09 -13.45 -15.89
CA ASN A 243 13.53 -14.61 -15.18
C ASN A 243 13.07 -14.25 -13.75
N PHE A 244 12.18 -15.07 -13.18
CA PHE A 244 11.65 -14.83 -11.83
C PHE A 244 12.70 -14.89 -10.72
N GLY A 245 13.78 -15.66 -10.89
CA GLY A 245 14.89 -15.66 -9.93
C GLY A 245 15.56 -14.30 -9.83
N GLN A 246 15.82 -13.67 -10.98
CA GLN A 246 16.34 -12.29 -11.04
C GLN A 246 15.36 -11.30 -10.40
N VAL A 247 14.07 -11.41 -10.69
CA VAL A 247 13.03 -10.56 -10.10
C VAL A 247 13.04 -10.65 -8.57
N ILE A 248 13.06 -11.87 -8.04
CA ILE A 248 13.03 -12.07 -6.58
C ILE A 248 14.28 -11.49 -5.92
N VAL A 249 15.46 -11.82 -6.44
CA VAL A 249 16.72 -11.43 -5.79
C VAL A 249 17.01 -9.93 -5.94
N TRP A 250 16.82 -9.38 -7.15
CA TRP A 250 17.29 -8.04 -7.46
C TRP A 250 16.22 -6.95 -7.33
N ASN A 251 14.95 -7.34 -7.11
CA ASN A 251 13.88 -6.36 -6.92
C ASN A 251 12.99 -6.70 -5.72
N TRP A 252 12.23 -7.79 -5.75
CA TRP A 252 11.19 -8.03 -4.74
C TRP A 252 11.74 -8.11 -3.32
N LEU A 253 12.85 -8.79 -3.11
CA LEU A 253 13.48 -8.93 -1.80
C LEU A 253 13.97 -7.57 -1.26
N PRO A 254 14.89 -6.85 -1.93
CA PRO A 254 15.37 -5.57 -1.42
C PRO A 254 14.28 -4.52 -1.31
N VAL A 255 13.33 -4.48 -2.26
CA VAL A 255 12.22 -3.52 -2.22
C VAL A 255 11.26 -3.82 -1.07
N THR A 256 10.93 -5.09 -0.81
CA THR A 256 10.09 -5.46 0.35
C THR A 256 10.76 -5.04 1.65
N MET A 257 12.05 -5.32 1.82
CA MET A 257 12.83 -4.88 3.00
C MET A 257 12.82 -3.35 3.15
N GLY A 258 13.05 -2.64 2.05
CA GLY A 258 12.99 -1.18 2.02
C GLY A 258 11.60 -0.63 2.37
N ASN A 259 10.56 -1.23 1.81
CA ASN A 259 9.18 -0.83 2.12
C ASN A 259 8.83 -1.07 3.60
N ILE A 260 9.29 -2.17 4.22
CA ILE A 260 9.13 -2.41 5.66
C ILE A 260 9.77 -1.26 6.45
N VAL A 261 11.02 -0.93 6.16
CA VAL A 261 11.74 0.15 6.85
C VAL A 261 11.04 1.49 6.64
N GLY A 262 10.64 1.83 5.40
CA GLY A 262 9.94 3.06 5.07
C GLY A 262 8.65 3.25 5.87
N GLY A 263 7.83 2.22 5.99
CA GLY A 263 6.58 2.25 6.75
C GLY A 263 6.81 2.18 8.27
N MET A 264 7.56 1.17 8.71
CA MET A 264 7.74 0.88 10.14
C MET A 264 8.52 1.96 10.88
N VAL A 265 9.65 2.42 10.30
CA VAL A 265 10.55 3.37 10.97
C VAL A 265 10.09 4.80 10.74
N PHE A 266 9.96 5.22 9.47
CA PHE A 266 9.74 6.62 9.12
C PHE A 266 8.30 7.11 9.33
N ILE A 267 7.33 6.21 9.48
CA ILE A 267 5.97 6.56 9.87
C ILE A 267 5.63 5.91 11.21
N GLY A 268 5.63 4.59 11.30
CA GLY A 268 5.17 3.89 12.50
C GLY A 268 5.90 4.32 13.77
N MET A 269 7.23 4.18 13.80
CA MET A 269 8.04 4.50 14.98
C MET A 269 8.02 6.01 15.29
N LEU A 270 8.15 6.85 14.24
CA LEU A 270 8.20 8.29 14.41
C LEU A 270 6.91 8.83 15.02
N PHE A 271 5.74 8.49 14.50
CA PHE A 271 4.46 8.92 15.04
C PHE A 271 4.20 8.32 16.43
N TYR A 272 4.51 7.03 16.61
CA TYR A 272 4.34 6.35 17.88
C TYR A 272 5.18 6.99 19.01
N SER A 273 6.42 7.40 18.73
CA SER A 273 7.31 7.99 19.74
C SER A 273 6.98 9.44 20.08
N THR A 274 6.39 10.19 19.14
CA THR A 274 6.18 11.64 19.29
C THR A 274 4.77 12.02 19.75
N HIS A 275 3.74 11.29 19.31
CA HIS A 275 2.34 11.68 19.53
C HIS A 275 1.55 10.67 20.35
N ARG A 276 2.13 9.53 20.73
CA ARG A 276 1.44 8.59 21.61
C ARG A 276 1.18 9.27 22.95
N THR A 277 -0.09 9.42 23.31
CA THR A 277 -0.48 9.73 24.67
C THR A 277 -0.06 8.54 25.51
N LYS A 278 0.93 8.69 26.39
CA LYS A 278 1.07 7.73 27.49
C LYS A 278 -0.27 7.80 28.20
N VAL A 279 -1.06 6.71 28.10
CA VAL A 279 -2.13 6.52 29.09
C VAL A 279 -1.35 6.54 30.42
N ALA A 280 -1.38 7.69 31.10
CA ALA A 280 -1.08 7.69 32.50
C ALA A 280 -1.89 6.53 33.04
N ASN A 281 -1.29 5.68 33.87
CA ASN A 281 -2.03 4.78 34.73
C ASN A 281 -2.90 5.71 35.58
N VAL A 282 -4.02 6.15 35.02
CA VAL A 282 -5.12 6.69 35.78
C VAL A 282 -5.63 5.44 36.48
N LEU A 283 -5.09 5.19 37.68
CA LEU A 283 -5.78 4.35 38.63
C LEU A 283 -7.23 4.81 38.57
N PRO A 284 -8.22 3.90 38.44
CA PRO A 284 -9.62 4.28 38.44
C PRO A 284 -9.80 5.29 39.57
N THR A 285 -10.32 6.45 39.25
CA THR A 285 -10.60 7.41 40.32
C THR A 285 -11.79 6.87 41.12
N GLU A 286 -11.90 7.20 42.38
CA GLU A 286 -13.09 6.85 43.20
C GLU A 286 -14.41 7.20 42.48
N HIS A 287 -14.35 8.15 41.57
CA HIS A 287 -15.46 8.59 40.72
C HIS A 287 -15.80 7.55 39.62
N ASP A 288 -14.78 6.93 39.00
CA ASP A 288 -14.98 5.90 37.94
C ASP A 288 -15.57 4.63 38.60
N ASP A 289 -15.06 4.23 39.74
CA ASP A 289 -15.60 3.08 40.51
C ASP A 289 -17.05 3.33 40.97
N LYS A 290 -17.40 4.57 41.29
CA LYS A 290 -18.77 4.96 41.67
C LYS A 290 -19.70 4.90 40.47
N LEU A 291 -19.26 5.40 39.30
CA LEU A 291 -20.02 5.36 38.03
C LEU A 291 -20.28 3.93 37.56
N GLU A 292 -19.29 3.05 37.67
CA GLU A 292 -19.45 1.61 37.33
C GLU A 292 -20.43 0.91 38.24
N ARG A 293 -20.41 1.24 39.54
CA ARG A 293 -21.39 0.69 40.53
C ARG A 293 -22.80 1.19 40.26
N GLU A 294 -22.97 2.46 39.91
CA GLU A 294 -24.27 3.07 39.56
C GLU A 294 -24.82 2.45 38.27
N LEU A 295 -23.98 2.26 37.23
CA LEU A 295 -24.37 1.60 35.98
C LEU A 295 -24.74 0.12 36.20
N ALA A 296 -23.98 -0.61 37.02
CA ALA A 296 -24.25 -2.00 37.35
C ALA A 296 -25.57 -2.13 38.13
N ALA A 297 -25.89 -1.18 39.03
CA ALA A 297 -27.14 -1.15 39.76
C ALA A 297 -28.33 -0.85 38.84
N GLU A 298 -28.21 0.04 37.86
CA GLU A 298 -29.26 0.33 36.88
C GLU A 298 -29.51 -0.84 35.91
N LEU A 299 -28.47 -1.58 35.51
CA LEU A 299 -28.59 -2.75 34.63
C LEU A 299 -29.05 -4.02 35.34
N GLY A 300 -28.86 -4.13 36.65
CA GLY A 300 -29.37 -5.23 37.48
C GLY A 300 -30.79 -5.04 37.99
N ALA A 301 -31.39 -3.87 37.79
CA ALA A 301 -32.76 -3.54 38.16
C ALA A 301 -33.75 -3.63 36.99
N ARG A 302 -33.36 -4.16 35.85
CA ARG A 302 -34.21 -4.51 34.68
C ARG A 302 -34.14 -6.02 34.45
#